data_2ff8a0ed5aefbbaedf9ef7d3c82796f6
#
_entry.id   2ff8a0ed5aefbbaedf9ef7d3c82796f6
#
_cell.length_a   1.000
_cell.length_b   1.000
_cell.length_c   1.000
_cell.angle_alpha   90.00
_cell.angle_beta   90.00
_cell.angle_gamma   90.00
#
_symmetry.space_group_name_H-M   'P 1'
#
loop_
_entity.id
_entity.type
_entity.pdbx_description
1 polymer ?
#
loop_
_entity_poly.entity_id
_entity_poly.type
_entity_poly.pdbx_seq_one_letter_code
_entity_poly.pdbx_strand_id
1 'polypeptide(L)'
;MFQRTKTLLAGLAASTMLTAAAFAGELIINTDTSDPAPKKAFEEVIAGFEAENPDIKVTWNLFDHEGYKTSIRNFLTADAPDLANWYAGNRMLPYVNAGLFEAVDDVWEENGLNESLASAKGSMTIDGKIWGVPYTYYQWGVYYRKDLFEANNIAVPKNWDEFKAAGETLKAAGITPITIGTKYLWTAGGVFDYLNLRTNGYEFHMALTRGEIAWTDDRVRATMANWKELLDAGFFLENHAAFSWQEALAPMVQGEAAMYVMGNFAVAPLREAGLTDDQLGFFQFPMINSDVPMAEEAPTDTIHLTANGKNKENGKKFLAYLARADVQTQINETMGQLPINKNSSVGDDKFLQAGYEMLSNTDGGIAQFFDRDAPAEMAKAGMEGFQEFMVKPERLDKILERLEKVRMRINK
;
A
#
# COMPACT_ATOMS: atom_id res chain seq x y z
N MET A 1 92.67 25.63 17.29
CA MET A 1 91.84 26.43 16.39
C MET A 1 90.81 25.45 15.71
N PHE A 2 89.68 25.25 16.35
CA PHE A 2 88.70 24.31 15.84
C PHE A 2 87.42 25.06 15.46
N GLN A 3 87.05 25.04 14.17
CA GLN A 3 85.83 25.56 13.67
C GLN A 3 84.70 24.48 13.80
N ARG A 4 83.62 24.84 14.46
CA ARG A 4 82.45 24.01 14.57
C ARG A 4 81.42 24.45 13.50
N THR A 5 81.19 23.58 12.54
CA THR A 5 80.11 23.71 11.52
C THR A 5 78.79 23.33 12.18
N LYS A 6 77.80 24.22 12.19
CA LYS A 6 76.41 23.94 12.61
C LYS A 6 75.63 23.57 11.38
N THR A 7 75.18 22.34 11.34
CA THR A 7 74.18 21.84 10.35
C THR A 7 72.79 22.13 10.87
N LEU A 8 71.99 22.95 10.12
CA LEU A 8 70.60 23.17 10.37
C LEU A 8 69.84 22.04 9.63
N LEU A 9 69.08 21.17 10.40
CA LEU A 9 68.05 20.31 9.87
C LEU A 9 66.73 21.10 9.85
N ALA A 10 66.24 21.39 8.63
CA ALA A 10 64.88 21.88 8.42
C ALA A 10 63.94 20.66 8.34
N GLY A 11 63.18 20.45 9.39
CA GLY A 11 62.11 19.46 9.39
C GLY A 11 60.86 20.00 8.70
N LEU A 12 60.49 19.43 7.55
CA LEU A 12 59.21 19.66 6.90
C LEU A 12 58.12 18.84 7.67
N ALA A 13 57.35 19.51 8.51
CA ALA A 13 56.12 18.93 9.07
C ALA A 13 55.02 19.00 8.00
N ALA A 14 54.75 17.89 7.33
CA ALA A 14 53.57 17.74 6.48
C ALA A 14 52.35 17.56 7.40
N SER A 15 51.61 18.62 7.62
CA SER A 15 50.31 18.59 8.28
C SER A 15 49.29 17.98 7.30
N THR A 16 49.00 16.69 7.44
CA THR A 16 47.83 16.08 6.82
C THR A 16 46.60 16.65 7.54
N MET A 17 45.95 17.64 6.92
CA MET A 17 44.61 18.02 7.31
C MET A 17 43.68 16.85 6.92
N LEU A 18 43.32 16.00 7.88
CA LEU A 18 42.10 15.23 7.81
C LEU A 18 40.95 16.25 7.85
N THR A 19 40.39 16.56 6.70
CA THR A 19 39.07 17.18 6.63
C THR A 19 38.11 16.12 7.15
N ALA A 20 37.76 16.16 8.45
CA ALA A 20 36.58 15.53 8.95
C ALA A 20 35.42 16.17 8.16
N ALA A 21 34.76 15.40 7.29
CA ALA A 21 33.50 15.82 6.72
C ALA A 21 32.55 16.07 7.90
N ALA A 22 32.34 17.32 8.23
CA ALA A 22 31.32 17.69 9.20
C ALA A 22 29.98 17.39 8.47
N PHE A 23 29.30 16.33 8.86
CA PHE A 23 27.93 16.12 8.44
C PHE A 23 27.12 17.34 8.91
N ALA A 24 26.50 18.08 7.99
CA ALA A 24 25.71 19.26 8.31
C ALA A 24 24.37 18.90 8.94
N GLY A 25 23.98 17.62 8.89
CA GLY A 25 22.76 17.14 9.52
C GLY A 25 22.57 15.63 9.46
N GLU A 26 21.75 15.17 10.38
CA GLU A 26 21.19 13.82 10.41
C GLU A 26 19.75 13.88 9.87
N LEU A 27 19.27 12.78 9.29
CA LEU A 27 17.87 12.59 8.91
C LEU A 27 17.45 11.21 9.38
N ILE A 28 16.44 11.14 10.25
CA ILE A 28 15.93 9.88 10.78
C ILE A 28 14.61 9.54 10.08
N ILE A 29 14.55 8.37 9.44
CA ILE A 29 13.38 7.90 8.70
C ILE A 29 12.92 6.56 9.29
N ASN A 30 11.64 6.47 9.65
CA ASN A 30 11.00 5.22 10.05
C ASN A 30 10.08 4.72 8.93
N THR A 31 10.23 3.45 8.51
CA THR A 31 9.36 2.82 7.53
C THR A 31 8.98 1.39 7.91
N ASP A 32 7.90 0.89 7.31
CA ASP A 32 7.42 -0.49 7.40
C ASP A 32 7.68 -1.30 6.12
N THR A 33 8.58 -0.82 5.26
CA THR A 33 8.89 -1.39 3.94
C THR A 33 9.83 -2.59 4.05
N SER A 34 9.46 -3.60 4.87
CA SER A 34 10.33 -4.73 5.23
C SER A 34 10.34 -5.89 4.22
N ASP A 35 9.36 -5.96 3.32
CA ASP A 35 9.36 -6.94 2.24
C ASP A 35 10.54 -6.69 1.27
N PRO A 36 11.10 -7.72 0.62
CA PRO A 36 12.36 -7.62 -0.13
C PRO A 36 12.40 -6.50 -1.18
N ALA A 37 11.37 -6.37 -2.03
CA ALA A 37 11.34 -5.36 -3.09
C ALA A 37 11.20 -3.93 -2.54
N PRO A 38 10.25 -3.59 -1.65
CA PRO A 38 10.18 -2.29 -0.99
C PRO A 38 11.45 -1.92 -0.22
N LYS A 39 12.03 -2.87 0.51
CA LYS A 39 13.28 -2.66 1.22
C LYS A 39 14.41 -2.24 0.28
N LYS A 40 14.61 -3.00 -0.79
CA LYS A 40 15.62 -2.69 -1.81
C LYS A 40 15.40 -1.30 -2.43
N ALA A 41 14.16 -0.97 -2.77
CA ALA A 41 13.81 0.33 -3.34
C ALA A 41 14.16 1.49 -2.41
N PHE A 42 13.88 1.37 -1.10
CA PHE A 42 14.23 2.39 -0.13
C PHE A 42 15.75 2.48 0.12
N GLU A 43 16.48 1.36 0.10
CA GLU A 43 17.95 1.37 0.14
C GLU A 43 18.54 2.19 -1.04
N GLU A 44 18.01 2.00 -2.24
CA GLU A 44 18.43 2.73 -3.45
C GLU A 44 18.08 4.23 -3.37
N VAL A 45 16.86 4.57 -2.92
CA VAL A 45 16.42 5.96 -2.74
C VAL A 45 17.28 6.69 -1.71
N ILE A 46 17.57 6.06 -0.57
CA ILE A 46 18.41 6.66 0.48
C ILE A 46 19.83 6.86 -0.04
N ALA A 47 20.40 5.87 -0.72
CA ALA A 47 21.73 5.99 -1.30
C ALA A 47 21.82 7.12 -2.34
N GLY A 48 20.79 7.27 -3.20
CA GLY A 48 20.70 8.35 -4.17
C GLY A 48 20.59 9.73 -3.51
N PHE A 49 19.75 9.84 -2.47
CA PHE A 49 19.62 11.07 -1.70
C PHE A 49 20.95 11.49 -1.02
N GLU A 50 21.63 10.55 -0.36
CA GLU A 50 22.93 10.82 0.28
C GLU A 50 24.02 11.20 -0.74
N ALA A 51 23.98 10.62 -1.95
CA ALA A 51 24.94 10.98 -3.02
C ALA A 51 24.74 12.43 -3.50
N GLU A 52 23.50 12.91 -3.57
CA GLU A 52 23.19 14.30 -3.93
C GLU A 52 23.34 15.28 -2.73
N ASN A 53 23.27 14.77 -1.49
CA ASN A 53 23.38 15.55 -0.26
C ASN A 53 24.47 14.95 0.68
N PRO A 54 25.75 15.04 0.30
CA PRO A 54 26.84 14.34 1.02
C PRO A 54 27.08 14.85 2.44
N ASP A 55 26.48 15.95 2.80
CA ASP A 55 26.48 16.57 4.13
C ASP A 55 25.34 16.05 5.04
N ILE A 56 24.38 15.29 4.50
CA ILE A 56 23.28 14.70 5.26
C ILE A 56 23.50 13.19 5.38
N LYS A 57 23.44 12.67 6.60
CA LYS A 57 23.46 11.23 6.87
C LYS A 57 22.08 10.74 7.24
N VAL A 58 21.58 9.72 6.52
CA VAL A 58 20.28 9.10 6.80
C VAL A 58 20.43 7.93 7.78
N THR A 59 19.70 7.99 8.87
CA THR A 59 19.46 6.85 9.78
C THR A 59 18.08 6.27 9.46
N TRP A 60 18.08 5.11 8.82
CA TRP A 60 16.86 4.43 8.41
C TRP A 60 16.51 3.32 9.38
N ASN A 61 15.37 3.45 10.06
CA ASN A 61 14.79 2.44 10.93
C ASN A 61 13.70 1.67 10.16
N LEU A 62 14.00 0.42 9.87
CA LEU A 62 13.10 -0.49 9.16
C LEU A 62 12.38 -1.39 10.17
N PHE A 63 11.06 -1.40 10.10
CA PHE A 63 10.19 -2.18 10.98
C PHE A 63 9.40 -3.22 10.19
N ASP A 64 8.96 -4.25 10.87
CA ASP A 64 7.93 -5.17 10.40
C ASP A 64 6.61 -4.41 10.17
N HIS A 65 5.93 -4.70 9.05
CA HIS A 65 4.72 -3.98 8.62
C HIS A 65 3.62 -3.96 9.69
N GLU A 66 3.29 -5.11 10.27
CA GLU A 66 2.19 -5.18 11.24
C GLU A 66 2.60 -4.61 12.61
N GLY A 67 3.86 -4.81 13.00
CA GLY A 67 4.43 -4.21 14.19
C GLY A 67 4.48 -2.69 14.11
N TYR A 68 4.83 -2.14 12.95
CA TYR A 68 4.86 -0.70 12.72
C TYR A 68 3.47 -0.05 12.87
N LYS A 69 2.43 -0.65 12.26
CA LYS A 69 1.04 -0.16 12.32
C LYS A 69 0.53 -0.02 13.77
N THR A 70 1.00 -0.88 14.67
CA THR A 70 0.62 -0.82 16.10
C THR A 70 1.49 0.14 16.91
N SER A 71 2.71 0.43 16.45
CA SER A 71 3.74 1.15 17.21
C SER A 71 3.93 2.61 16.78
N ILE A 72 3.48 3.00 15.58
CA ILE A 72 3.75 4.33 15.00
C ILE A 72 3.37 5.47 15.94
N ARG A 73 2.23 5.39 16.64
CA ARG A 73 1.82 6.43 17.58
C ARG A 73 2.86 6.63 18.69
N ASN A 74 3.43 5.54 19.20
CA ASN A 74 4.48 5.59 20.22
C ASN A 74 5.76 6.22 19.66
N PHE A 75 6.16 5.86 18.43
CA PHE A 75 7.30 6.47 17.76
C PHE A 75 7.12 8.00 17.64
N LEU A 76 5.98 8.44 17.13
CA LEU A 76 5.70 9.87 16.94
C LEU A 76 5.62 10.69 18.23
N THR A 77 5.35 10.05 19.38
CA THR A 77 5.20 10.74 20.67
C THR A 77 6.43 10.66 21.58
N ALA A 78 7.19 9.55 21.58
CA ALA A 78 8.26 9.32 22.53
C ALA A 78 9.66 9.65 21.97
N ASP A 79 9.96 9.19 20.76
CA ASP A 79 11.23 9.42 20.07
C ASP A 79 10.95 9.56 18.56
N ALA A 80 10.44 10.72 18.19
CA ALA A 80 9.94 10.96 16.84
C ALA A 80 11.08 10.95 15.82
N PRO A 81 10.99 10.14 14.74
CA PRO A 81 11.85 10.31 13.58
C PRO A 81 11.54 11.66 12.92
N ASP A 82 12.36 12.09 11.98
CA ASP A 82 12.06 13.28 11.18
C ASP A 82 10.98 12.96 10.12
N LEU A 83 11.03 11.76 9.56
CA LEU A 83 10.08 11.26 8.58
C LEU A 83 9.50 9.90 8.99
N ALA A 84 8.22 9.71 8.72
CA ALA A 84 7.51 8.46 8.98
C ALA A 84 6.71 8.02 7.75
N ASN A 85 6.86 6.74 7.35
CA ASN A 85 5.95 6.14 6.37
C ASN A 85 4.55 5.99 6.97
N TRP A 86 3.53 6.29 6.20
CA TRP A 86 2.14 6.05 6.56
C TRP A 86 1.26 6.04 5.31
N TYR A 87 -0.04 6.21 5.49
CA TYR A 87 -1.05 6.13 4.45
C TYR A 87 -1.73 7.47 4.22
N ALA A 88 -2.18 7.71 3.00
CA ALA A 88 -3.06 8.81 2.63
C ALA A 88 -4.48 8.64 3.24
N GLY A 89 -5.35 9.64 3.02
CA GLY A 89 -6.75 9.58 3.41
C GLY A 89 -7.00 9.68 4.90
N ASN A 90 -8.12 9.14 5.35
CA ASN A 90 -8.55 9.24 6.76
C ASN A 90 -7.63 8.53 7.74
N ARG A 91 -6.73 7.64 7.28
CA ARG A 91 -5.79 6.95 8.17
C ARG A 91 -4.75 7.87 8.78
N MET A 92 -4.38 8.97 8.10
CA MET A 92 -3.49 9.99 8.68
C MET A 92 -4.20 10.95 9.63
N LEU A 93 -5.53 11.12 9.52
CA LEU A 93 -6.32 12.09 10.28
C LEU A 93 -6.10 12.06 11.81
N PRO A 94 -6.04 10.88 12.49
CA PRO A 94 -5.78 10.83 13.93
C PRO A 94 -4.42 11.42 14.34
N TYR A 95 -3.41 11.34 13.47
CA TYR A 95 -2.08 11.89 13.73
C TYR A 95 -2.01 13.37 13.43
N VAL A 96 -2.71 13.83 12.38
CA VAL A 96 -2.93 15.27 12.09
C VAL A 96 -3.64 15.94 13.25
N ASN A 97 -4.78 15.40 13.70
CA ASN A 97 -5.55 15.93 14.82
C ASN A 97 -4.81 15.93 16.14
N ALA A 98 -3.89 14.98 16.32
CA ALA A 98 -3.03 14.93 17.51
C ALA A 98 -1.79 15.83 17.42
N GLY A 99 -1.60 16.58 16.31
CA GLY A 99 -0.43 17.42 16.08
C GLY A 99 0.88 16.64 16.00
N LEU A 100 0.85 15.40 15.47
CA LEU A 100 2.02 14.53 15.34
C LEU A 100 2.66 14.56 13.95
N PHE A 101 1.92 14.99 12.94
CA PHE A 101 2.44 15.32 11.62
C PHE A 101 2.50 16.81 11.42
N GLU A 102 3.36 17.27 10.52
CA GLU A 102 3.51 18.66 10.12
C GLU A 102 3.08 18.85 8.67
N ALA A 103 2.43 19.98 8.39
CA ALA A 103 2.01 20.33 7.04
C ALA A 103 3.24 20.64 6.16
N VAL A 104 3.16 20.25 4.88
CA VAL A 104 4.25 20.36 3.89
C VAL A 104 3.79 21.08 2.62
N ASP A 105 2.90 22.07 2.78
CA ASP A 105 2.39 22.88 1.66
C ASP A 105 3.52 23.59 0.93
N ASP A 106 4.52 24.08 1.66
CA ASP A 106 5.73 24.70 1.13
C ASP A 106 6.53 23.75 0.21
N VAL A 107 6.70 22.49 0.62
CA VAL A 107 7.36 21.47 -0.25
C VAL A 107 6.59 21.29 -1.55
N TRP A 108 5.25 21.28 -1.47
CA TRP A 108 4.42 21.11 -2.68
C TRP A 108 4.45 22.35 -3.58
N GLU A 109 4.45 23.53 -3.02
CA GLU A 109 4.49 24.79 -3.77
C GLU A 109 5.84 25.02 -4.45
N GLU A 110 6.93 24.89 -3.69
CA GLU A 110 8.28 25.17 -4.16
C GLU A 110 8.77 24.18 -5.23
N ASN A 111 8.25 22.94 -5.23
CA ASN A 111 8.67 21.88 -6.15
C ASN A 111 7.63 21.55 -7.25
N GLY A 112 6.57 22.34 -7.40
CA GLY A 112 5.56 22.16 -8.45
C GLY A 112 4.73 20.87 -8.28
N LEU A 113 4.63 20.34 -7.05
CA LEU A 113 3.96 19.06 -6.78
C LEU A 113 2.45 19.14 -6.94
N ASN A 114 1.88 20.34 -6.82
CA ASN A 114 0.46 20.59 -7.08
C ASN A 114 0.03 20.15 -8.48
N GLU A 115 0.95 20.15 -9.45
CA GLU A 115 0.69 19.70 -10.81
C GLU A 115 1.18 18.26 -11.04
N SER A 116 2.39 17.93 -10.59
CA SER A 116 3.01 16.64 -10.86
C SER A 116 2.40 15.47 -10.06
N LEU A 117 1.84 15.74 -8.86
CA LEU A 117 1.17 14.78 -7.99
C LEU A 117 -0.33 15.07 -7.82
N ALA A 118 -0.95 15.74 -8.80
CA ALA A 118 -2.34 16.22 -8.72
C ALA A 118 -3.36 15.09 -8.41
N SER A 119 -3.13 13.89 -8.92
CA SER A 119 -4.01 12.73 -8.72
C SER A 119 -4.15 12.30 -7.26
N ALA A 120 -3.11 12.49 -6.45
CA ALA A 120 -3.12 12.11 -5.04
C ALA A 120 -3.33 13.31 -4.09
N LYS A 121 -3.40 14.55 -4.60
CA LYS A 121 -3.52 15.73 -3.76
C LYS A 121 -4.72 15.69 -2.81
N GLY A 122 -5.87 15.24 -3.32
CA GLY A 122 -7.10 15.15 -2.52
C GLY A 122 -6.94 14.24 -1.30
N SER A 123 -6.33 13.07 -1.46
CA SER A 123 -6.09 12.14 -0.35
C SER A 123 -4.99 12.58 0.62
N MET A 124 -4.16 13.57 0.25
CA MET A 124 -3.13 14.15 1.12
C MET A 124 -3.60 15.42 1.85
N THR A 125 -4.81 15.92 1.53
CA THR A 125 -5.30 17.20 2.05
C THR A 125 -6.32 17.00 3.15
N ILE A 126 -6.06 17.59 4.35
CA ILE A 126 -6.98 17.68 5.48
C ILE A 126 -7.02 19.14 5.93
N ASP A 127 -8.22 19.70 6.10
CA ASP A 127 -8.45 21.09 6.51
C ASP A 127 -7.69 22.13 5.67
N GLY A 128 -7.60 21.85 4.35
CA GLY A 128 -6.95 22.72 3.37
C GLY A 128 -5.43 22.72 3.41
N LYS A 129 -4.79 21.85 4.22
CA LYS A 129 -3.34 21.68 4.32
C LYS A 129 -2.93 20.30 3.80
N ILE A 130 -1.70 20.21 3.29
CA ILE A 130 -1.11 18.99 2.75
C ILE A 130 -0.16 18.39 3.78
N TRP A 131 -0.30 17.07 4.06
CA TRP A 131 0.31 16.44 5.23
C TRP A 131 1.42 15.39 4.91
N GLY A 132 1.89 15.32 3.68
CA GLY A 132 2.98 14.43 3.30
C GLY A 132 3.19 14.38 1.79
N VAL A 133 4.04 13.47 1.35
CA VAL A 133 4.35 13.23 -0.06
C VAL A 133 4.03 11.79 -0.41
N PRO A 134 3.14 11.53 -1.38
CA PRO A 134 2.88 10.19 -1.89
C PRO A 134 3.98 9.79 -2.87
N TYR A 135 4.41 8.53 -2.84
CA TYR A 135 5.49 8.05 -3.69
C TYR A 135 5.13 6.85 -4.54
N THR A 136 4.04 6.15 -4.19
CA THR A 136 3.55 4.99 -4.92
C THR A 136 2.05 4.80 -4.73
N TYR A 137 1.43 4.19 -5.73
CA TYR A 137 0.12 3.55 -5.62
C TYR A 137 0.16 2.22 -6.38
N TYR A 138 -0.84 1.39 -6.23
CA TYR A 138 -0.86 0.11 -6.91
C TYR A 138 -2.28 -0.36 -7.14
N GLN A 139 -2.48 -0.99 -8.29
CA GLN A 139 -3.76 -1.59 -8.63
C GLN A 139 -4.03 -2.83 -7.77
N TRP A 140 -5.29 -3.02 -7.47
CA TRP A 140 -5.84 -4.26 -7.00
C TRP A 140 -6.64 -4.95 -8.09
N GLY A 141 -6.86 -6.26 -7.94
CA GLY A 141 -7.64 -7.06 -8.86
C GLY A 141 -7.39 -8.54 -8.63
N VAL A 142 -7.57 -9.34 -9.66
CA VAL A 142 -7.42 -10.79 -9.56
C VAL A 142 -6.13 -11.23 -10.26
N TYR A 143 -5.15 -11.66 -9.47
CA TYR A 143 -3.97 -12.36 -9.98
C TYR A 143 -4.29 -13.84 -10.10
N TYR A 144 -3.92 -14.47 -11.22
CA TYR A 144 -4.34 -15.85 -11.49
C TYR A 144 -3.27 -16.67 -12.20
N ARG A 145 -3.38 -17.98 -12.08
CA ARG A 145 -2.58 -18.98 -12.77
C ARG A 145 -3.14 -19.24 -14.16
N LYS A 146 -2.52 -18.66 -15.19
CA LYS A 146 -2.90 -18.81 -16.60
C LYS A 146 -2.87 -20.26 -17.04
N ASP A 147 -1.81 -20.98 -16.67
CA ASP A 147 -1.64 -22.40 -16.99
C ASP A 147 -2.75 -23.29 -16.42
N LEU A 148 -3.24 -22.99 -15.20
CA LEU A 148 -4.38 -23.70 -14.61
C LEU A 148 -5.70 -23.37 -15.34
N PHE A 149 -5.89 -22.12 -15.74
CA PHE A 149 -7.05 -21.70 -16.52
C PHE A 149 -7.06 -22.38 -17.89
N GLU A 150 -5.92 -22.38 -18.61
CA GLU A 150 -5.75 -23.03 -19.91
C GLU A 150 -5.97 -24.54 -19.81
N ALA A 151 -5.37 -25.21 -18.81
CA ALA A 151 -5.53 -26.64 -18.60
C ALA A 151 -6.99 -27.07 -18.34
N ASN A 152 -7.81 -26.17 -17.81
CA ASN A 152 -9.21 -26.44 -17.51
C ASN A 152 -10.18 -25.76 -18.50
N ASN A 153 -9.68 -25.20 -19.60
CA ASN A 153 -10.46 -24.48 -20.62
C ASN A 153 -11.29 -23.31 -20.04
N ILE A 154 -10.74 -22.59 -19.07
CA ILE A 154 -11.39 -21.43 -18.44
C ILE A 154 -10.95 -20.16 -19.17
N ALA A 155 -11.90 -19.40 -19.68
CA ALA A 155 -11.66 -18.05 -20.16
C ALA A 155 -11.57 -17.06 -18.98
N VAL A 156 -10.83 -15.96 -19.16
CA VAL A 156 -10.79 -14.88 -18.16
C VAL A 156 -12.18 -14.30 -17.94
N PRO A 157 -12.73 -14.38 -16.70
CA PRO A 157 -14.09 -13.95 -16.41
C PRO A 157 -14.23 -12.43 -16.46
N LYS A 158 -15.30 -11.94 -17.05
CA LYS A 158 -15.63 -10.51 -17.18
C LYS A 158 -16.77 -10.06 -16.29
N ASN A 159 -17.58 -11.01 -15.84
CA ASN A 159 -18.74 -10.78 -14.98
C ASN A 159 -18.84 -11.83 -13.89
N TRP A 160 -19.76 -11.62 -12.97
CA TRP A 160 -19.93 -12.44 -11.77
C TRP A 160 -20.29 -13.89 -12.07
N ASP A 161 -21.13 -14.13 -13.06
CA ASP A 161 -21.54 -15.50 -13.40
C ASP A 161 -20.38 -16.28 -14.03
N GLU A 162 -19.60 -15.65 -14.90
CA GLU A 162 -18.37 -16.24 -15.45
C GLU A 162 -17.33 -16.51 -14.36
N PHE A 163 -17.21 -15.61 -13.37
CA PHE A 163 -16.29 -15.79 -12.24
C PHE A 163 -16.68 -16.98 -11.37
N LYS A 164 -17.98 -17.13 -11.06
CA LYS A 164 -18.48 -18.29 -10.33
C LYS A 164 -18.30 -19.58 -11.13
N ALA A 165 -18.60 -19.57 -12.42
CA ALA A 165 -18.41 -20.74 -13.30
C ALA A 165 -16.93 -21.18 -13.39
N ALA A 166 -16.00 -20.22 -13.43
CA ALA A 166 -14.56 -20.48 -13.35
C ALA A 166 -14.20 -21.16 -12.02
N GLY A 167 -14.71 -20.63 -10.91
CA GLY A 167 -14.51 -21.22 -9.57
C GLY A 167 -15.04 -22.65 -9.45
N GLU A 168 -16.25 -22.91 -9.94
CA GLU A 168 -16.82 -24.27 -9.96
C GLU A 168 -15.96 -25.25 -10.79
N THR A 169 -15.47 -24.80 -11.94
CA THR A 169 -14.60 -25.62 -12.83
C THR A 169 -13.29 -25.96 -12.13
N LEU A 170 -12.63 -24.97 -11.50
CA LEU A 170 -11.39 -25.17 -10.73
C LEU A 170 -11.62 -26.14 -9.57
N LYS A 171 -12.70 -25.95 -8.81
CA LYS A 171 -13.06 -26.81 -7.68
C LYS A 171 -13.31 -28.25 -8.13
N ALA A 172 -14.00 -28.46 -9.25
CA ALA A 172 -14.24 -29.79 -9.82
C ALA A 172 -12.92 -30.47 -10.24
N ALA A 173 -11.89 -29.68 -10.60
CA ALA A 173 -10.55 -30.17 -10.90
C ALA A 173 -9.69 -30.40 -9.63
N GLY A 174 -10.23 -30.18 -8.43
CA GLY A 174 -9.51 -30.34 -7.17
C GLY A 174 -8.58 -29.14 -6.84
N ILE A 175 -8.76 -27.99 -7.50
CA ILE A 175 -7.97 -26.77 -7.31
C ILE A 175 -8.79 -25.79 -6.49
N THR A 176 -8.20 -25.23 -5.43
CA THR A 176 -8.81 -24.14 -4.67
C THR A 176 -9.00 -22.92 -5.58
N PRO A 177 -10.24 -22.42 -5.79
CA PRO A 177 -10.43 -21.28 -6.68
C PRO A 177 -9.68 -20.01 -6.25
N ILE A 178 -9.77 -19.65 -4.96
CA ILE A 178 -9.23 -18.39 -4.43
C ILE A 178 -8.38 -18.67 -3.20
N THR A 179 -7.08 -18.38 -3.28
CA THR A 179 -6.24 -18.31 -2.08
C THR A 179 -6.44 -16.97 -1.38
N ILE A 180 -6.34 -16.96 -0.06
CA ILE A 180 -6.34 -15.76 0.77
C ILE A 180 -5.75 -16.07 2.13
N GLY A 181 -5.01 -15.13 2.72
CA GLY A 181 -4.54 -15.20 4.11
C GLY A 181 -5.10 -14.03 4.90
N THR A 182 -5.92 -14.29 5.91
CA THR A 182 -6.60 -13.23 6.68
C THR A 182 -6.13 -13.10 8.13
N LYS A 183 -4.98 -13.66 8.47
CA LYS A 183 -4.38 -13.57 9.81
C LYS A 183 -4.30 -12.13 10.33
N TYR A 184 -3.98 -11.20 9.46
CA TYR A 184 -3.89 -9.78 9.74
C TYR A 184 -5.10 -8.96 9.27
N LEU A 185 -6.20 -9.63 8.94
CA LEU A 185 -7.54 -9.11 8.67
C LEU A 185 -7.71 -8.34 7.35
N TRP A 186 -6.77 -7.46 6.98
CA TRP A 186 -6.93 -6.47 5.89
C TRP A 186 -7.22 -7.09 4.51
N THR A 187 -6.75 -8.29 4.23
CA THR A 187 -7.04 -8.98 2.95
C THR A 187 -8.52 -9.29 2.75
N ALA A 188 -9.24 -9.58 3.85
CA ALA A 188 -10.69 -9.71 3.81
C ALA A 188 -11.37 -8.36 3.51
N GLY A 189 -10.75 -7.25 3.92
CA GLY A 189 -11.18 -5.90 3.54
C GLY A 189 -11.16 -5.69 2.03
N GLY A 190 -10.07 -6.03 1.33
CA GLY A 190 -9.99 -5.86 -0.12
C GLY A 190 -11.01 -6.70 -0.90
N VAL A 191 -11.36 -7.88 -0.40
CA VAL A 191 -12.47 -8.66 -0.98
C VAL A 191 -13.81 -7.95 -0.77
N PHE A 192 -14.06 -7.43 0.45
CA PHE A 192 -15.27 -6.66 0.74
C PHE A 192 -15.37 -5.42 -0.14
N ASP A 193 -14.27 -4.68 -0.28
CA ASP A 193 -14.23 -3.43 -1.03
C ASP A 193 -14.63 -3.66 -2.48
N TYR A 194 -14.01 -4.62 -3.17
CA TYR A 194 -14.40 -4.95 -4.53
C TYR A 194 -15.83 -5.46 -4.66
N LEU A 195 -16.28 -6.31 -3.78
CA LEU A 195 -17.68 -6.77 -3.77
C LEU A 195 -18.64 -5.59 -3.61
N ASN A 196 -18.31 -4.64 -2.72
CA ASN A 196 -19.17 -3.48 -2.48
C ASN A 196 -19.12 -2.48 -3.64
N LEU A 197 -17.94 -2.21 -4.18
CA LEU A 197 -17.75 -1.35 -5.38
C LEU A 197 -18.49 -1.90 -6.59
N ARG A 198 -18.46 -3.22 -6.81
CA ARG A 198 -19.13 -3.88 -7.94
C ARG A 198 -20.63 -4.07 -7.75
N THR A 199 -21.11 -4.11 -6.52
CA THR A 199 -22.55 -4.27 -6.20
C THR A 199 -23.26 -2.93 -6.16
N ASN A 200 -22.66 -1.91 -5.52
CA ASN A 200 -23.30 -0.66 -5.13
C ASN A 200 -22.68 0.60 -5.74
N GLY A 201 -21.49 0.49 -6.32
CA GLY A 201 -20.76 1.60 -6.91
C GLY A 201 -19.95 2.42 -5.91
N TYR A 202 -19.15 3.34 -6.46
CA TYR A 202 -18.16 4.15 -5.73
C TYR A 202 -18.80 5.03 -4.67
N GLU A 203 -19.82 5.80 -5.02
CA GLU A 203 -20.44 6.77 -4.11
C GLU A 203 -21.01 6.10 -2.85
N PHE A 204 -21.66 4.94 -3.04
CA PHE A 204 -22.17 4.16 -1.91
C PHE A 204 -21.03 3.63 -1.04
N HIS A 205 -19.99 3.07 -1.66
CA HIS A 205 -18.84 2.52 -0.95
C HIS A 205 -18.16 3.61 -0.11
N MET A 206 -17.90 4.78 -0.69
CA MET A 206 -17.27 5.90 0.02
C MET A 206 -18.15 6.45 1.14
N ALA A 207 -19.46 6.55 0.93
CA ALA A 207 -20.39 7.01 1.97
C ALA A 207 -20.49 6.01 3.15
N LEU A 208 -20.46 4.70 2.86
CA LEU A 208 -20.39 3.67 3.90
C LEU A 208 -19.08 3.76 4.68
N THR A 209 -17.95 3.91 3.99
CA THR A 209 -16.61 4.04 4.59
C THR A 209 -16.51 5.26 5.49
N ARG A 210 -17.10 6.40 5.09
CA ARG A 210 -17.19 7.61 5.92
C ARG A 210 -18.20 7.51 7.08
N GLY A 211 -18.96 6.42 7.17
CA GLY A 211 -19.97 6.21 8.21
C GLY A 211 -21.28 6.97 8.00
N GLU A 212 -21.55 7.47 6.81
CA GLU A 212 -22.79 8.17 6.44
C GLU A 212 -23.96 7.21 6.26
N ILE A 213 -23.66 5.95 5.92
CA ILE A 213 -24.65 4.88 5.70
C ILE A 213 -24.58 3.86 6.84
N ALA A 214 -25.74 3.33 7.21
CA ALA A 214 -25.85 2.28 8.23
C ALA A 214 -25.28 0.96 7.72
N TRP A 215 -24.52 0.25 8.54
CA TRP A 215 -24.04 -1.09 8.22
C TRP A 215 -25.17 -2.14 8.06
N THR A 216 -26.35 -1.83 8.58
CA THR A 216 -27.57 -2.65 8.44
C THR A 216 -28.38 -2.35 7.18
N ASP A 217 -27.93 -1.41 6.32
CA ASP A 217 -28.58 -1.07 5.04
C ASP A 217 -28.68 -2.32 4.14
N ASP A 218 -29.77 -2.45 3.39
CA ASP A 218 -30.03 -3.60 2.51
C ASP A 218 -28.96 -3.74 1.40
N ARG A 219 -28.34 -2.64 0.97
CA ARG A 219 -27.26 -2.67 -0.02
C ARG A 219 -25.97 -3.29 0.54
N VAL A 220 -25.66 -3.08 1.82
CA VAL A 220 -24.57 -3.80 2.51
C VAL A 220 -24.90 -5.29 2.56
N ARG A 221 -26.16 -5.65 2.84
CA ARG A 221 -26.60 -7.04 2.82
C ARG A 221 -26.47 -7.67 1.44
N ALA A 222 -26.73 -6.92 0.36
CA ALA A 222 -26.53 -7.39 -1.02
C ALA A 222 -25.05 -7.69 -1.30
N THR A 223 -24.13 -6.83 -0.85
CA THR A 223 -22.68 -7.10 -0.93
C THR A 223 -22.30 -8.39 -0.20
N MET A 224 -22.79 -8.55 1.02
CA MET A 224 -22.51 -9.75 1.84
C MET A 224 -23.16 -11.01 1.27
N ALA A 225 -24.30 -10.89 0.57
CA ALA A 225 -24.94 -12.01 -0.13
C ALA A 225 -24.06 -12.51 -1.30
N ASN A 226 -23.52 -11.61 -2.11
CA ASN A 226 -22.57 -11.95 -3.18
C ASN A 226 -21.32 -12.64 -2.61
N TRP A 227 -20.80 -12.15 -1.49
CA TRP A 227 -19.67 -12.82 -0.83
C TRP A 227 -20.04 -14.22 -0.32
N LYS A 228 -21.23 -14.33 0.26
CA LYS A 228 -21.74 -15.60 0.77
C LYS A 228 -21.86 -16.67 -0.33
N GLU A 229 -22.20 -16.31 -1.56
CA GLU A 229 -22.21 -17.25 -2.68
C GLU A 229 -20.84 -17.94 -2.85
N LEU A 230 -19.73 -17.19 -2.77
CA LEU A 230 -18.38 -17.76 -2.88
C LEU A 230 -18.00 -18.62 -1.66
N LEU A 231 -18.46 -18.22 -0.46
CA LEU A 231 -18.21 -18.97 0.77
C LEU A 231 -18.99 -20.30 0.78
N ASP A 232 -20.28 -20.28 0.42
CA ASP A 232 -21.13 -21.45 0.34
C ASP A 232 -20.63 -22.44 -0.73
N ALA A 233 -20.11 -21.92 -1.84
CA ALA A 233 -19.47 -22.71 -2.88
C ALA A 233 -18.12 -23.30 -2.44
N GLY A 234 -17.54 -22.83 -1.32
CA GLY A 234 -16.23 -23.29 -0.82
C GLY A 234 -15.08 -22.89 -1.74
N PHE A 235 -15.09 -21.65 -2.23
CA PHE A 235 -14.07 -21.18 -3.16
C PHE A 235 -12.79 -20.71 -2.48
N PHE A 236 -12.83 -20.35 -1.20
CA PHE A 236 -11.67 -19.84 -0.50
C PHE A 236 -10.81 -20.93 0.13
N LEU A 237 -9.51 -20.62 0.24
CA LEU A 237 -8.55 -21.45 0.94
C LEU A 237 -9.04 -21.79 2.35
N GLU A 238 -9.03 -23.06 2.72
CA GLU A 238 -9.36 -23.50 4.07
C GLU A 238 -8.36 -22.92 5.10
N ASN A 239 -8.83 -22.70 6.32
CA ASN A 239 -7.99 -22.16 7.41
C ASN A 239 -7.29 -20.83 7.09
N HIS A 240 -7.80 -20.05 6.16
CA HIS A 240 -7.23 -18.76 5.72
C HIS A 240 -6.92 -17.81 6.88
N ALA A 241 -7.63 -17.90 8.01
CA ALA A 241 -7.40 -17.08 9.19
C ALA A 241 -6.06 -17.35 9.91
N ALA A 242 -5.41 -18.47 9.60
CA ALA A 242 -4.11 -18.83 10.14
C ALA A 242 -2.93 -18.29 9.29
N PHE A 243 -3.18 -17.93 8.05
CA PHE A 243 -2.15 -17.52 7.09
C PHE A 243 -2.04 -16.00 6.98
N SER A 244 -0.81 -15.49 6.92
CA SER A 244 -0.54 -14.15 6.39
C SER A 244 -0.81 -14.12 4.89
N TRP A 245 -0.82 -12.92 4.29
CA TRP A 245 -0.97 -12.82 2.85
C TRP A 245 0.20 -13.46 2.08
N GLN A 246 1.43 -13.37 2.64
CA GLN A 246 2.62 -14.02 2.06
C GLN A 246 2.53 -15.55 2.14
N GLU A 247 2.12 -16.08 3.29
CA GLU A 247 1.95 -17.52 3.46
C GLU A 247 0.88 -18.08 2.52
N ALA A 248 -0.15 -17.30 2.21
CA ALA A 248 -1.21 -17.67 1.27
C ALA A 248 -0.77 -17.65 -0.22
N LEU A 249 0.44 -17.18 -0.55
CA LEU A 249 1.00 -17.30 -1.91
C LEU A 249 1.43 -18.74 -2.21
N ALA A 250 1.83 -19.52 -1.22
CA ALA A 250 2.38 -20.86 -1.42
C ALA A 250 1.42 -21.81 -2.17
N PRO A 251 0.11 -21.93 -1.85
CA PRO A 251 -0.82 -22.74 -2.62
C PRO A 251 -0.91 -22.32 -4.09
N MET A 252 -0.81 -21.02 -4.39
CA MET A 252 -0.82 -20.52 -5.76
C MET A 252 0.46 -20.90 -6.51
N VAL A 253 1.62 -20.77 -5.86
CA VAL A 253 2.92 -21.20 -6.41
C VAL A 253 2.93 -22.69 -6.71
N GLN A 254 2.38 -23.51 -5.82
CA GLN A 254 2.32 -24.97 -5.93
C GLN A 254 1.26 -25.46 -6.92
N GLY A 255 0.40 -24.58 -7.44
CA GLY A 255 -0.70 -24.94 -8.33
C GLY A 255 -1.91 -25.56 -7.63
N GLU A 256 -1.97 -25.44 -6.32
CA GLU A 256 -3.09 -25.90 -5.47
C GLU A 256 -4.22 -24.87 -5.39
N ALA A 257 -3.91 -23.60 -5.70
CA ALA A 257 -4.88 -22.51 -5.81
C ALA A 257 -4.67 -21.73 -7.11
N ALA A 258 -5.76 -21.18 -7.67
CA ALA A 258 -5.72 -20.59 -8.99
C ALA A 258 -5.77 -19.07 -9.02
N MET A 259 -6.44 -18.41 -8.07
CA MET A 259 -6.65 -16.96 -8.05
C MET A 259 -6.31 -16.36 -6.69
N TYR A 260 -5.94 -15.06 -6.70
CA TYR A 260 -5.78 -14.24 -5.50
C TYR A 260 -6.30 -12.82 -5.78
N VAL A 261 -7.28 -12.37 -5.01
CA VAL A 261 -7.71 -10.95 -5.02
C VAL A 261 -6.70 -10.17 -4.18
N MET A 262 -5.84 -9.38 -4.83
CA MET A 262 -4.68 -8.78 -4.16
C MET A 262 -4.16 -7.54 -4.90
N GLY A 263 -3.30 -6.80 -4.24
CA GLY A 263 -2.55 -5.70 -4.84
C GLY A 263 -1.33 -6.17 -5.63
N ASN A 264 -0.84 -5.33 -6.54
CA ASN A 264 0.26 -5.67 -7.45
C ASN A 264 1.58 -6.04 -6.74
N PHE A 265 1.75 -5.64 -5.50
CA PHE A 265 2.92 -6.03 -4.68
C PHE A 265 3.07 -7.56 -4.50
N ALA A 266 2.02 -8.33 -4.78
CA ALA A 266 2.10 -9.80 -4.76
C ALA A 266 2.90 -10.38 -5.95
N VAL A 267 3.08 -9.63 -7.03
CA VAL A 267 3.77 -10.12 -8.25
C VAL A 267 5.24 -10.42 -7.98
N ALA A 268 5.94 -9.52 -7.29
CA ALA A 268 7.36 -9.71 -6.99
C ALA A 268 7.64 -11.01 -6.21
N PRO A 269 7.01 -11.28 -5.05
CA PRO A 269 7.22 -12.53 -4.33
C PRO A 269 6.74 -13.79 -5.09
N LEU A 270 5.71 -13.70 -5.96
CA LEU A 270 5.30 -14.81 -6.82
C LEU A 270 6.38 -15.15 -7.86
N ARG A 271 7.02 -14.13 -8.45
CA ARG A 271 8.16 -14.30 -9.37
C ARG A 271 9.38 -14.86 -8.65
N GLU A 272 9.71 -14.34 -7.47
CA GLU A 272 10.80 -14.84 -6.62
C GLU A 272 10.60 -16.31 -6.22
N ALA A 273 9.36 -16.74 -6.01
CA ALA A 273 8.99 -18.11 -5.74
C ALA A 273 9.00 -19.01 -7.00
N GLY A 274 9.32 -18.45 -8.18
CA GLY A 274 9.56 -19.19 -9.42
C GLY A 274 8.39 -19.22 -10.40
N LEU A 275 7.29 -18.47 -10.17
CA LEU A 275 6.25 -18.32 -11.19
C LEU A 275 6.76 -17.41 -12.32
N THR A 276 6.60 -17.90 -13.55
CA THR A 276 6.95 -17.13 -14.74
C THR A 276 5.80 -16.22 -15.17
N ASP A 277 6.12 -15.23 -15.98
CA ASP A 277 5.12 -14.34 -16.57
C ASP A 277 4.15 -15.05 -17.53
N ASP A 278 4.53 -16.21 -18.06
CA ASP A 278 3.63 -17.05 -18.85
C ASP A 278 2.61 -17.78 -17.98
N GLN A 279 2.95 -18.06 -16.72
CA GLN A 279 2.05 -18.71 -15.76
C GLN A 279 1.17 -17.74 -15.00
N LEU A 280 1.63 -16.49 -14.81
CA LEU A 280 0.93 -15.48 -14.01
C LEU A 280 0.18 -14.48 -14.90
N GLY A 281 -1.10 -14.27 -14.60
CA GLY A 281 -1.96 -13.28 -15.24
C GLY A 281 -2.61 -12.35 -14.24
N PHE A 282 -3.24 -11.31 -14.77
CA PHE A 282 -4.01 -10.32 -14.03
C PHE A 282 -5.29 -10.00 -14.81
N PHE A 283 -6.38 -9.84 -14.10
CA PHE A 283 -7.60 -9.26 -14.65
C PHE A 283 -8.33 -8.42 -13.59
N GLN A 284 -9.06 -7.43 -14.08
CA GLN A 284 -9.91 -6.56 -13.30
C GLN A 284 -10.97 -7.38 -12.56
N PHE A 285 -11.24 -7.05 -11.28
CA PHE A 285 -12.28 -7.76 -10.54
C PHE A 285 -13.63 -7.67 -11.29
N PRO A 286 -14.30 -8.81 -11.51
CA PRO A 286 -15.43 -8.88 -12.44
C PRO A 286 -16.61 -8.00 -12.05
N MET A 287 -17.34 -7.54 -13.07
CA MET A 287 -18.58 -6.80 -12.91
C MET A 287 -19.65 -7.68 -12.23
N ILE A 288 -20.32 -7.14 -11.18
CA ILE A 288 -21.47 -7.78 -10.52
C ILE A 288 -22.76 -7.12 -10.98
N ASN A 289 -22.86 -5.79 -10.86
CA ASN A 289 -24.02 -5.02 -11.24
C ASN A 289 -23.67 -4.14 -12.44
N SER A 290 -24.32 -4.36 -13.59
CA SER A 290 -24.10 -3.60 -14.82
C SER A 290 -24.59 -2.14 -14.75
N ASP A 291 -25.38 -1.80 -13.75
CA ASP A 291 -25.95 -0.45 -13.60
C ASP A 291 -25.00 0.50 -12.85
N VAL A 292 -23.87 -0.02 -12.33
CA VAL A 292 -22.86 0.81 -11.66
C VAL A 292 -21.57 0.86 -12.47
N PRO A 293 -20.93 2.05 -12.59
CA PRO A 293 -19.63 2.18 -13.24
C PRO A 293 -18.56 1.34 -12.51
N MET A 294 -17.57 0.85 -13.25
CA MET A 294 -16.47 0.05 -12.71
C MET A 294 -15.51 0.96 -11.94
N ALA A 295 -15.58 0.93 -10.61
CA ALA A 295 -14.67 1.62 -9.73
C ALA A 295 -13.51 0.72 -9.31
N GLU A 296 -12.33 1.28 -9.10
CA GLU A 296 -11.12 0.52 -8.77
C GLU A 296 -10.58 0.89 -7.38
N GLU A 297 -9.70 0.05 -6.85
CA GLU A 297 -8.89 0.34 -5.69
C GLU A 297 -7.43 0.62 -6.08
N ALA A 298 -6.91 1.73 -5.58
CA ALA A 298 -5.51 2.08 -5.72
C ALA A 298 -4.98 2.75 -4.44
N PRO A 299 -4.68 1.96 -3.41
CA PRO A 299 -4.12 2.48 -2.18
C PRO A 299 -2.79 3.21 -2.43
N THR A 300 -2.58 4.31 -1.69
CA THR A 300 -1.44 5.20 -1.84
C THR A 300 -0.57 5.16 -0.59
N ASP A 301 0.72 4.89 -0.76
CA ASP A 301 1.70 4.94 0.33
C ASP A 301 2.44 6.28 0.32
N THR A 302 2.74 6.79 1.50
CA THR A 302 3.16 8.18 1.71
C THR A 302 4.25 8.29 2.76
N ILE A 303 5.06 9.35 2.66
CA ILE A 303 5.99 9.75 3.72
C ILE A 303 5.53 11.10 4.31
N HIS A 304 5.50 11.16 5.63
CA HIS A 304 5.04 12.32 6.39
C HIS A 304 6.18 12.97 7.16
N LEU A 305 6.21 14.31 7.18
CA LEU A 305 7.06 15.07 8.09
C LEU A 305 6.47 14.99 9.50
N THR A 306 7.27 14.62 10.48
CA THR A 306 6.78 14.52 11.85
C THR A 306 6.89 15.85 12.59
N ALA A 307 5.91 16.18 13.41
CA ALA A 307 5.89 17.45 14.15
C ALA A 307 7.03 17.58 15.18
N ASN A 308 7.46 16.43 15.76
CA ASN A 308 8.49 16.38 16.79
C ASN A 308 9.88 16.00 16.26
N GLY A 309 10.05 15.83 14.95
CA GLY A 309 11.33 15.61 14.30
C GLY A 309 12.27 16.80 14.49
N LYS A 310 13.56 16.53 14.62
CA LYS A 310 14.58 17.54 14.93
C LYS A 310 15.18 18.17 13.67
N ASN A 311 15.18 17.42 12.55
CA ASN A 311 15.86 17.79 11.31
C ASN A 311 14.84 18.06 10.17
N LYS A 312 13.87 18.92 10.44
CA LYS A 312 12.74 19.19 9.52
C LYS A 312 13.15 19.65 8.13
N GLU A 313 14.16 20.52 8.06
CA GLU A 313 14.67 21.01 6.77
C GLU A 313 15.27 19.88 5.92
N ASN A 314 16.01 18.95 6.54
CA ASN A 314 16.50 17.76 5.85
C ASN A 314 15.35 16.83 5.46
N GLY A 315 14.31 16.71 6.32
CA GLY A 315 13.08 16.00 6.01
C GLY A 315 12.37 16.55 4.77
N LYS A 316 12.20 17.87 4.68
CA LYS A 316 11.59 18.54 3.51
C LYS A 316 12.42 18.33 2.23
N LYS A 317 13.76 18.39 2.33
CA LYS A 317 14.64 18.05 1.19
C LYS A 317 14.44 16.61 0.71
N PHE A 318 14.33 15.65 1.64
CA PHE A 318 14.07 14.27 1.27
C PHE A 318 12.68 14.09 0.64
N LEU A 319 11.65 14.74 1.16
CA LEU A 319 10.31 14.72 0.58
C LEU A 319 10.29 15.29 -0.84
N ALA A 320 10.98 16.40 -1.07
CA ALA A 320 11.13 16.99 -2.41
C ALA A 320 11.89 16.05 -3.37
N TYR A 321 12.94 15.39 -2.89
CA TYR A 321 13.68 14.38 -3.64
C TYR A 321 12.80 13.18 -4.01
N LEU A 322 12.09 12.61 -3.04
CA LEU A 322 11.19 11.47 -3.22
C LEU A 322 10.05 11.76 -4.21
N ALA A 323 9.62 13.03 -4.30
CA ALA A 323 8.55 13.47 -5.21
C ALA A 323 9.00 13.57 -6.68
N ARG A 324 10.29 13.56 -6.98
CA ARG A 324 10.83 13.72 -8.33
C ARG A 324 10.41 12.58 -9.26
N ALA A 325 10.23 12.89 -10.53
CA ALA A 325 9.79 11.92 -11.53
C ALA A 325 10.80 10.78 -11.74
N ASP A 326 12.09 11.08 -11.78
CA ASP A 326 13.18 10.10 -11.94
C ASP A 326 13.27 9.17 -10.71
N VAL A 327 13.15 9.72 -9.50
CA VAL A 327 13.17 8.96 -8.26
C VAL A 327 11.94 8.06 -8.15
N GLN A 328 10.74 8.58 -8.48
CA GLN A 328 9.52 7.77 -8.48
C GLN A 328 9.51 6.71 -9.59
N THR A 329 10.15 6.95 -10.73
CA THR A 329 10.38 5.90 -11.73
C THR A 329 11.22 4.79 -11.13
N GLN A 330 12.39 5.11 -10.58
CA GLN A 330 13.32 4.12 -10.02
C GLN A 330 12.70 3.31 -8.87
N ILE A 331 12.09 3.98 -7.88
CA ILE A 331 11.52 3.30 -6.72
C ILE A 331 10.39 2.35 -7.14
N ASN A 332 9.53 2.77 -8.07
CA ASN A 332 8.38 1.99 -8.49
C ASN A 332 8.75 0.83 -9.43
N GLU A 333 9.78 0.99 -10.27
CA GLU A 333 10.34 -0.13 -11.04
C GLU A 333 10.87 -1.22 -10.10
N THR A 334 11.60 -0.85 -9.04
CA THR A 334 12.14 -1.81 -8.06
C THR A 334 11.04 -2.44 -7.20
N MET A 335 10.02 -1.66 -6.81
CA MET A 335 8.89 -2.15 -6.02
C MET A 335 7.88 -2.96 -6.84
N GLY A 336 7.87 -2.82 -8.16
CA GLY A 336 6.82 -3.36 -9.02
C GLY A 336 5.47 -2.69 -8.76
N GLN A 337 5.45 -1.35 -8.60
CA GLN A 337 4.27 -0.54 -8.32
C GLN A 337 4.20 0.66 -9.27
N LEU A 338 3.15 1.48 -9.14
CA LEU A 338 2.91 2.60 -10.03
C LEU A 338 3.38 3.92 -9.40
N PRO A 339 4.07 4.80 -10.17
CA PRO A 339 4.45 6.12 -9.69
C PRO A 339 3.26 7.09 -9.67
N ILE A 340 3.20 7.93 -8.64
CA ILE A 340 2.19 9.00 -8.53
C ILE A 340 2.51 10.18 -9.45
N ASN A 341 3.81 10.49 -9.62
CA ASN A 341 4.22 11.63 -10.43
C ASN A 341 3.89 11.38 -11.90
N LYS A 342 3.04 12.21 -12.48
CA LYS A 342 2.57 12.08 -13.86
C LYS A 342 3.66 12.10 -14.93
N ASN A 343 4.86 12.59 -14.58
CA ASN A 343 6.02 12.66 -15.47
C ASN A 343 6.96 11.46 -15.32
N SER A 344 6.64 10.52 -14.41
CA SER A 344 7.40 9.28 -14.23
C SER A 344 7.06 8.25 -15.30
N SER A 345 8.02 7.37 -15.59
CA SER A 345 7.79 6.19 -16.44
C SER A 345 7.14 5.07 -15.64
N VAL A 346 6.22 4.33 -16.27
CA VAL A 346 5.64 3.10 -15.72
C VAL A 346 6.50 1.87 -16.06
N GLY A 347 7.48 2.02 -16.98
CA GLY A 347 8.31 0.91 -17.45
C GLY A 347 7.55 -0.05 -18.38
N ASP A 348 8.17 -1.20 -18.66
CA ASP A 348 7.65 -2.18 -19.63
C ASP A 348 7.03 -3.44 -18.95
N ASP A 349 6.92 -3.44 -17.62
CA ASP A 349 6.30 -4.56 -16.90
C ASP A 349 4.82 -4.69 -17.25
N LYS A 350 4.41 -5.87 -17.71
CA LYS A 350 3.03 -6.10 -18.19
C LYS A 350 1.94 -5.88 -17.12
N PHE A 351 2.26 -6.14 -15.84
CA PHE A 351 1.30 -5.93 -14.75
C PHE A 351 1.17 -4.45 -14.41
N LEU A 352 2.28 -3.71 -14.48
CA LEU A 352 2.26 -2.26 -14.30
C LEU A 352 1.52 -1.58 -15.44
N GLN A 353 1.76 -2.00 -16.68
CA GLN A 353 1.03 -1.49 -17.85
C GLN A 353 -0.47 -1.77 -17.74
N ALA A 354 -0.86 -3.01 -17.39
CA ALA A 354 -2.26 -3.37 -17.21
C ALA A 354 -2.94 -2.59 -16.09
N GLY A 355 -2.25 -2.40 -14.96
CA GLY A 355 -2.73 -1.61 -13.84
C GLY A 355 -2.88 -0.12 -14.18
N TYR A 356 -1.89 0.45 -14.83
CA TYR A 356 -1.93 1.84 -15.30
C TYR A 356 -3.07 2.07 -16.29
N GLU A 357 -3.25 1.17 -17.27
CA GLU A 357 -4.35 1.23 -18.23
C GLU A 357 -5.70 1.13 -17.53
N MET A 358 -5.87 0.17 -16.61
CA MET A 358 -7.10 -0.01 -15.83
C MET A 358 -7.46 1.25 -15.04
N LEU A 359 -6.50 1.78 -14.26
CA LEU A 359 -6.74 2.94 -13.40
C LEU A 359 -6.93 4.25 -14.19
N SER A 360 -6.24 4.39 -15.34
CA SER A 360 -6.37 5.57 -16.20
C SER A 360 -7.69 5.61 -16.97
N ASN A 361 -8.30 4.45 -17.21
CA ASN A 361 -9.54 4.32 -18.00
C ASN A 361 -10.78 4.11 -17.11
N THR A 362 -10.62 4.04 -15.77
CA THR A 362 -11.80 3.89 -14.91
C THR A 362 -12.64 5.17 -14.90
N ASP A 363 -13.93 5.03 -15.11
CA ASP A 363 -14.93 6.09 -15.01
C ASP A 363 -15.76 5.98 -13.72
N GLY A 364 -15.60 4.87 -12.99
CA GLY A 364 -16.31 4.58 -11.74
C GLY A 364 -15.71 5.21 -10.49
N GLY A 365 -14.51 5.79 -10.60
CA GLY A 365 -13.76 6.35 -9.48
C GLY A 365 -12.68 5.40 -8.93
N ILE A 366 -11.77 5.96 -8.14
CA ILE A 366 -10.66 5.23 -7.50
C ILE A 366 -10.80 5.37 -5.99
N ALA A 367 -11.02 4.25 -5.30
CA ALA A 367 -11.13 4.18 -3.87
C ALA A 367 -9.78 3.92 -3.20
N GLN A 368 -9.63 4.43 -1.99
CA GLN A 368 -8.63 3.95 -1.04
C GLN A 368 -9.17 2.69 -0.36
N PHE A 369 -8.28 1.87 0.13
CA PHE A 369 -8.59 0.66 0.87
C PHE A 369 -9.42 0.98 2.13
N PHE A 370 -10.46 0.19 2.44
CA PHE A 370 -11.32 0.41 3.60
C PHE A 370 -10.56 0.63 4.91
N ASP A 371 -9.54 -0.18 5.19
CA ASP A 371 -8.75 -0.05 6.42
C ASP A 371 -7.90 1.22 6.47
N ARG A 372 -7.70 1.88 5.34
CA ARG A 372 -6.93 3.13 5.20
C ARG A 372 -7.82 4.38 5.17
N ASP A 373 -9.08 4.23 4.76
CA ASP A 373 -9.97 5.38 4.59
C ASP A 373 -11.13 5.44 5.61
N ALA A 374 -11.52 4.32 6.20
CA ALA A 374 -12.48 4.33 7.31
C ALA A 374 -11.86 4.90 8.60
N PRO A 375 -12.64 5.57 9.46
CA PRO A 375 -12.18 5.95 10.79
C PRO A 375 -11.56 4.76 11.53
N ALA A 376 -10.43 4.95 12.21
CA ALA A 376 -9.58 3.86 12.72
C ALA A 376 -10.34 2.80 13.54
N GLU A 377 -11.32 3.21 14.35
CA GLU A 377 -12.16 2.29 15.13
C GLU A 377 -13.10 1.48 14.23
N MET A 378 -13.66 2.12 13.19
CA MET A 378 -14.52 1.46 12.21
C MET A 378 -13.72 0.50 11.34
N ALA A 379 -12.54 0.92 10.86
CA ALA A 379 -11.63 0.08 10.09
C ALA A 379 -11.30 -1.22 10.84
N LYS A 380 -10.93 -1.11 12.12
CA LYS A 380 -10.65 -2.28 12.97
C LYS A 380 -11.88 -3.18 13.09
N ALA A 381 -13.02 -2.62 13.48
CA ALA A 381 -14.25 -3.41 13.68
C ALA A 381 -14.75 -4.06 12.38
N GLY A 382 -14.65 -3.34 11.25
CA GLY A 382 -15.02 -3.85 9.93
C GLY A 382 -14.15 -5.03 9.51
N MET A 383 -12.84 -4.89 9.56
CA MET A 383 -11.91 -5.97 9.22
C MET A 383 -12.10 -7.23 10.09
N GLU A 384 -12.30 -7.05 11.41
CA GLU A 384 -12.65 -8.16 12.30
C GLU A 384 -13.98 -8.81 11.90
N GLY A 385 -14.96 -7.99 11.51
CA GLY A 385 -16.28 -8.46 11.04
C GLY A 385 -16.19 -9.22 9.72
N PHE A 386 -15.37 -8.77 8.79
CA PHE A 386 -15.16 -9.43 7.49
C PHE A 386 -14.50 -10.79 7.64
N GLN A 387 -13.45 -10.90 8.45
CA GLN A 387 -12.84 -12.20 8.74
C GLN A 387 -13.83 -13.11 9.48
N GLU A 388 -14.58 -12.60 10.47
CA GLU A 388 -15.61 -13.37 11.17
C GLU A 388 -16.68 -13.89 10.20
N PHE A 389 -17.07 -13.08 9.21
CA PHE A 389 -18.04 -13.49 8.20
C PHE A 389 -17.50 -14.61 7.30
N MET A 390 -16.23 -14.53 6.89
CA MET A 390 -15.60 -15.60 6.11
C MET A 390 -15.56 -16.94 6.86
N VAL A 391 -15.40 -16.92 8.18
CA VAL A 391 -15.34 -18.13 9.02
C VAL A 391 -16.71 -18.61 9.46
N LYS A 392 -17.66 -17.68 9.68
CA LYS A 392 -19.01 -17.93 10.25
C LYS A 392 -20.06 -17.06 9.56
N PRO A 393 -20.38 -17.34 8.28
CA PRO A 393 -21.31 -16.52 7.50
C PRO A 393 -22.73 -16.48 8.07
N GLU A 394 -23.13 -17.47 8.85
CA GLU A 394 -24.42 -17.51 9.55
C GLU A 394 -24.57 -16.42 10.64
N ARG A 395 -23.49 -15.74 11.00
CA ARG A 395 -23.49 -14.67 12.00
C ARG A 395 -23.66 -13.27 11.40
N LEU A 396 -23.98 -13.16 10.12
CA LEU A 396 -24.08 -11.89 9.39
C LEU A 396 -24.85 -10.81 10.16
N ASP A 397 -26.06 -11.10 10.64
CA ASP A 397 -26.87 -10.11 11.36
C ASP A 397 -26.18 -9.55 12.60
N LYS A 398 -25.55 -10.42 13.39
CA LYS A 398 -24.80 -10.01 14.58
C LYS A 398 -23.57 -9.18 14.24
N ILE A 399 -22.91 -9.50 13.12
CA ILE A 399 -21.76 -8.74 12.62
C ILE A 399 -22.23 -7.35 12.23
N LEU A 400 -23.24 -7.23 11.37
CA LEU A 400 -23.74 -5.93 10.90
C LEU A 400 -24.28 -5.07 12.05
N GLU A 401 -25.02 -5.64 13.01
CA GLU A 401 -25.47 -4.93 14.20
C GLU A 401 -24.31 -4.41 15.06
N ARG A 402 -23.22 -5.18 15.16
CA ARG A 402 -22.01 -4.76 15.88
C ARG A 402 -21.33 -3.60 15.16
N LEU A 403 -21.18 -3.69 13.86
CA LEU A 403 -20.58 -2.62 13.04
C LEU A 403 -21.43 -1.34 13.12
N GLU A 404 -22.75 -1.47 13.07
CA GLU A 404 -23.65 -0.32 13.21
C GLU A 404 -23.51 0.37 14.57
N LYS A 405 -23.37 -0.39 15.66
CA LYS A 405 -23.10 0.19 16.99
C LYS A 405 -21.80 0.97 17.04
N VAL A 406 -20.75 0.49 16.36
CA VAL A 406 -19.48 1.21 16.24
C VAL A 406 -19.69 2.50 15.45
N ARG A 407 -20.33 2.45 14.27
CA ARG A 407 -20.65 3.61 13.46
C ARG A 407 -21.40 4.69 14.24
N MET A 408 -22.45 4.29 14.97
CA MET A 408 -23.24 5.23 15.78
C MET A 408 -22.46 5.85 16.93
N ARG A 409 -21.40 5.20 17.42
CA ARG A 409 -20.56 5.71 18.50
C ARG A 409 -19.56 6.74 17.99
N ILE A 410 -18.93 6.49 16.85
CA ILE A 410 -17.90 7.39 16.29
C ILE A 410 -18.50 8.63 15.62
N ASN A 411 -19.77 8.60 15.22
CA ASN A 411 -20.48 9.72 14.58
C ASN A 411 -21.28 10.58 15.59
N LYS A 412 -21.06 10.42 16.88
CA LYS A 412 -21.61 11.29 17.94
C LYS A 412 -20.71 12.46 18.22
#